data_c03475153b6540b1957f64c0871b39a9
#
_entry.id   c03475153b6540b1957f64c0871b39a9
#
_cell.length_a   1.000
_cell.length_b   1.000
_cell.length_c   1.000
_cell.angle_alpha   90.00
_cell.angle_beta   90.00
_cell.angle_gamma   90.00
#
_symmetry.space_group_name_H-M   'P 1'
#
loop_
_entity.id
_entity.type
_entity.pdbx_description
1 polymer ?
#
loop_
_entity_poly.entity_id
_entity_poly.type
_entity_poly.pdbx_seq_one_letter_code
_entity_poly.pdbx_strand_id
1 'polypeptide(L)'
;MKTTAAVLRAGNGPFTVEELELGDPGPNEVVVRVVAAGMCHTDLLSRELPPEFFGGPQVYGHEGAGVVEAIGTNVTAVKPGDKVVLSFNSCGACPSCLKRRFPYCFDFQLHNMIGGRPDGTSAFTDSSGARVGSHYFGQSSFAAHTVVAERSVVKVDDSAPIERMGPLGCGIQTGAGAILNTLAVESGSSVVITGAGALGLSAVMAAKVAGAGTIIAVDRHQSRLDLAQKYGATHTLSGSPAEITAAIREATGHGSDYAFDTTGNAALVRASHDALNVTGTIALAGVGFGDLMIDFLSMISGRTITGVMEGDSIPEEFIPRLAALNADGKFPYHELITEFPLDRINEAEAASADGSVIKPVLVMPH
;
A
#
# COMPACT_ATOMS: atom_id res chain seq x y z
N MET A 1 5.86 6.01 27.80
CA MET A 1 6.92 4.97 27.76
C MET A 1 7.96 5.35 26.72
N LYS A 2 9.22 4.85 26.82
CA LYS A 2 10.23 5.09 25.79
C LYS A 2 10.09 4.10 24.62
N THR A 3 10.38 4.57 23.41
CA THR A 3 10.37 3.76 22.20
C THR A 3 11.46 4.22 21.23
N THR A 4 12.03 3.29 20.47
CA THR A 4 12.97 3.60 19.38
C THR A 4 12.18 3.82 18.11
N ALA A 5 12.42 4.92 17.39
CA ALA A 5 11.73 5.26 16.15
C ALA A 5 12.68 5.87 15.10
N ALA A 6 12.36 5.67 13.84
CA ALA A 6 13.00 6.36 12.73
C ALA A 6 12.26 7.69 12.46
N VAL A 7 12.93 8.79 12.73
CA VAL A 7 12.38 10.15 12.63
C VAL A 7 12.94 10.86 11.42
N LEU A 8 12.07 11.43 10.61
CA LEU A 8 12.46 12.39 9.60
C LEU A 8 12.42 13.81 10.21
N ARG A 9 13.60 14.40 10.50
CA ARG A 9 13.71 15.72 11.16
C ARG A 9 13.49 16.88 10.20
N ALA A 10 13.87 16.71 8.95
CA ALA A 10 13.70 17.73 7.91
C ALA A 10 13.36 17.07 6.58
N GLY A 11 12.54 17.70 5.76
CA GLY A 11 12.21 17.23 4.41
C GLY A 11 13.49 16.95 3.61
N ASN A 12 13.52 15.87 2.85
CA ASN A 12 14.65 15.40 2.04
C ASN A 12 15.94 15.03 2.80
N GLY A 13 15.93 15.04 4.16
CA GLY A 13 17.01 14.54 4.99
C GLY A 13 16.97 13.02 5.16
N PRO A 14 18.01 12.38 5.73
CA PRO A 14 17.96 10.98 6.11
C PRO A 14 17.03 10.80 7.33
N PHE A 15 16.48 9.59 7.48
CA PHE A 15 15.90 9.17 8.74
C PHE A 15 16.99 9.05 9.81
N THR A 16 16.69 9.51 11.02
CA THR A 16 17.53 9.31 12.21
C THR A 16 16.80 8.38 13.17
N VAL A 17 17.50 7.35 13.66
CA VAL A 17 16.92 6.43 14.66
C VAL A 17 17.18 7.00 16.04
N GLU A 18 16.10 7.27 16.78
CA GLU A 18 16.12 8.02 18.03
C GLU A 18 15.24 7.36 19.10
N GLU A 19 15.51 7.66 20.37
CA GLU A 19 14.60 7.34 21.45
C GLU A 19 13.57 8.48 21.61
N LEU A 20 12.28 8.15 21.56
CA LEU A 20 11.16 9.04 21.77
C LEU A 20 10.37 8.64 23.01
N GLU A 21 9.65 9.59 23.61
CA GLU A 21 8.62 9.29 24.57
C GLU A 21 7.30 9.03 23.83
N LEU A 22 6.69 7.87 24.09
CA LEU A 22 5.36 7.51 23.60
C LEU A 22 4.34 7.75 24.72
N GLY A 23 3.35 8.58 24.43
CA GLY A 23 2.22 8.86 25.32
C GLY A 23 1.24 7.70 25.43
N ASP A 24 0.31 7.79 26.36
CA ASP A 24 -0.76 6.81 26.54
C ASP A 24 -1.76 6.84 25.35
N PRO A 25 -2.42 5.71 25.04
CA PRO A 25 -3.44 5.68 24.01
C PRO A 25 -4.68 6.48 24.43
N GLY A 26 -5.26 7.20 23.50
CA GLY A 26 -6.59 7.81 23.66
C GLY A 26 -7.69 6.74 23.80
N PRO A 27 -8.93 7.14 24.10
CA PRO A 27 -10.03 6.19 24.36
C PRO A 27 -10.29 5.18 23.23
N ASN A 28 -10.06 5.56 21.98
CA ASN A 28 -10.28 4.73 20.78
C ASN A 28 -8.97 4.32 20.10
N GLU A 29 -7.89 4.21 20.85
CA GLU A 29 -6.56 3.88 20.34
C GLU A 29 -5.97 2.68 21.07
N VAL A 30 -4.98 2.08 20.45
CA VAL A 30 -4.23 0.94 20.99
C VAL A 30 -2.73 1.24 20.95
N VAL A 31 -1.97 0.70 21.90
CA VAL A 31 -0.51 0.63 21.80
C VAL A 31 -0.17 -0.68 21.14
N VAL A 32 0.59 -0.60 20.06
CA VAL A 32 1.10 -1.77 19.34
C VAL A 32 2.62 -1.80 19.46
N ARG A 33 3.14 -2.92 19.95
CA ARG A 33 4.54 -3.29 19.79
C ARG A 33 4.72 -3.80 18.36
N VAL A 34 5.34 -2.97 17.53
CA VAL A 34 5.55 -3.29 16.12
C VAL A 34 6.67 -4.32 16.00
N VAL A 35 6.42 -5.41 15.30
CA VAL A 35 7.42 -6.45 15.00
C VAL A 35 8.13 -6.12 13.70
N ALA A 36 7.36 -5.72 12.70
CA ALA A 36 7.88 -5.36 11.39
C ALA A 36 7.00 -4.30 10.70
N ALA A 37 7.60 -3.50 9.85
CA ALA A 37 6.89 -2.50 9.05
C ALA A 37 7.41 -2.48 7.60
N GLY A 38 6.53 -2.64 6.63
CA GLY A 38 6.85 -2.49 5.21
C GLY A 38 7.16 -1.03 4.86
N MET A 39 8.10 -0.82 3.94
CA MET A 39 8.36 0.47 3.33
C MET A 39 7.63 0.56 1.99
N CYS A 40 6.89 1.62 1.80
CA CYS A 40 6.11 1.89 0.60
C CYS A 40 6.60 3.16 -0.09
N HIS A 41 6.38 3.26 -1.38
CA HIS A 41 6.70 4.47 -2.14
C HIS A 41 5.95 5.72 -1.62
N THR A 42 4.79 5.54 -1.02
CA THR A 42 4.02 6.61 -0.38
C THR A 42 4.77 7.24 0.81
N ASP A 43 5.53 6.46 1.59
CA ASP A 43 6.38 7.00 2.65
C ASP A 43 7.45 7.93 2.06
N LEU A 44 8.03 7.56 0.91
CA LEU A 44 9.08 8.30 0.23
C LEU A 44 8.55 9.58 -0.43
N LEU A 45 7.40 9.50 -1.10
CA LEU A 45 6.74 10.67 -1.68
C LEU A 45 6.31 11.68 -0.62
N SER A 46 5.82 11.21 0.52
CA SER A 46 5.35 12.09 1.59
C SER A 46 6.47 12.94 2.18
N ARG A 47 7.70 12.42 2.21
CA ARG A 47 8.86 13.20 2.70
C ARG A 47 9.29 14.33 1.74
N GLU A 48 8.90 14.27 0.45
CA GLU A 48 9.17 15.31 -0.54
C GLU A 48 8.17 16.48 -0.44
N LEU A 49 7.07 16.29 0.29
CA LEU A 49 6.11 17.37 0.53
C LEU A 49 6.73 18.46 1.42
N PRO A 50 6.29 19.72 1.26
CA PRO A 50 6.76 20.81 2.10
C PRO A 50 6.63 20.48 3.60
N PRO A 51 7.64 20.79 4.45
CA PRO A 51 7.59 20.49 5.88
C PRO A 51 6.34 21.01 6.59
N GLU A 52 5.78 22.11 6.10
CA GLU A 52 4.53 22.72 6.62
C GLU A 52 3.33 21.80 6.49
N PHE A 53 3.35 20.87 5.53
CA PHE A 53 2.25 19.94 5.31
C PHE A 53 2.06 18.97 6.50
N PHE A 54 3.16 18.56 7.15
CA PHE A 54 3.12 17.66 8.31
C PHE A 54 3.41 18.35 9.65
N GLY A 55 3.73 19.64 9.64
CA GLY A 55 3.93 20.44 10.83
C GLY A 55 5.19 20.13 11.63
N GLY A 56 6.25 19.57 11.03
CA GLY A 56 7.55 19.38 11.68
C GLY A 56 8.11 17.95 11.58
N PRO A 57 9.00 17.54 12.50
CA PRO A 57 9.56 16.19 12.54
C PRO A 57 8.48 15.12 12.58
N GLN A 58 8.67 14.00 11.85
CA GLN A 58 7.64 13.00 11.62
C GLN A 58 8.19 11.57 11.73
N VAL A 59 7.44 10.68 12.36
CA VAL A 59 7.58 9.23 12.21
C VAL A 59 6.62 8.77 11.12
N TYR A 60 7.15 8.13 10.08
CA TYR A 60 6.38 7.54 8.98
C TYR A 60 6.07 6.05 9.22
N GLY A 61 5.76 5.35 8.15
CA GLY A 61 5.40 3.93 8.15
C GLY A 61 3.90 3.69 8.26
N HIS A 62 3.36 2.99 7.26
CA HIS A 62 1.93 2.71 7.16
C HIS A 62 1.63 1.26 6.75
N GLU A 63 2.61 0.38 6.90
CA GLU A 63 2.50 -1.05 6.67
C GLU A 63 3.02 -1.82 7.91
N GLY A 64 2.52 -1.47 9.09
CA GLY A 64 2.94 -2.08 10.35
C GLY A 64 2.28 -3.43 10.61
N ALA A 65 2.98 -4.29 11.36
CA ALA A 65 2.41 -5.49 11.95
C ALA A 65 3.06 -5.74 13.32
N GLY A 66 2.28 -6.20 14.29
CA GLY A 66 2.78 -6.33 15.65
C GLY A 66 1.80 -7.00 16.61
N VAL A 67 2.01 -6.73 17.90
CA VAL A 67 1.21 -7.28 18.99
C VAL A 67 0.65 -6.12 19.81
N VAL A 68 -0.64 -6.18 20.12
CA VAL A 68 -1.30 -5.20 21.00
C VAL A 68 -0.76 -5.33 22.42
N GLU A 69 -0.34 -4.22 23.03
CA GLU A 69 0.15 -4.19 24.43
C GLU A 69 -0.81 -3.49 25.37
N ALA A 70 -1.46 -2.42 24.91
CA ALA A 70 -2.46 -1.69 25.71
C ALA A 70 -3.58 -1.19 24.82
N ILE A 71 -4.74 -0.95 25.42
CA ILE A 71 -5.94 -0.48 24.72
C ILE A 71 -6.58 0.69 25.47
N GLY A 72 -7.18 1.62 24.73
CA GLY A 72 -8.02 2.67 25.25
C GLY A 72 -9.37 2.15 25.76
N THR A 73 -10.06 2.96 26.53
CA THR A 73 -11.28 2.57 27.26
C THR A 73 -12.47 2.19 26.41
N ASN A 74 -12.51 2.64 25.15
CA ASN A 74 -13.60 2.36 24.20
C ASN A 74 -13.25 1.24 23.19
N VAL A 75 -12.01 0.76 23.21
CA VAL A 75 -11.55 -0.28 22.27
C VAL A 75 -12.23 -1.60 22.57
N THR A 76 -12.79 -2.22 21.56
CA THR A 76 -13.54 -3.48 21.65
C THR A 76 -13.12 -4.54 20.65
N ALA A 77 -12.46 -4.14 19.54
CA ALA A 77 -12.10 -5.03 18.45
C ALA A 77 -10.91 -5.94 18.77
N VAL A 78 -10.02 -5.50 19.67
CA VAL A 78 -8.78 -6.20 20.04
C VAL A 78 -8.51 -6.11 21.53
N LYS A 79 -7.60 -6.95 22.02
CA LYS A 79 -7.12 -6.98 23.41
C LYS A 79 -5.61 -7.16 23.45
N PRO A 80 -4.95 -6.83 24.59
CA PRO A 80 -3.53 -7.12 24.77
C PRO A 80 -3.18 -8.59 24.47
N GLY A 81 -2.10 -8.79 23.72
CA GLY A 81 -1.64 -10.09 23.24
C GLY A 81 -2.13 -10.45 21.84
N ASP A 82 -3.15 -9.79 21.29
CA ASP A 82 -3.62 -10.05 19.93
C ASP A 82 -2.56 -9.65 18.90
N LYS A 83 -2.33 -10.51 17.90
CA LYS A 83 -1.54 -10.19 16.71
C LYS A 83 -2.37 -9.35 15.73
N VAL A 84 -1.75 -8.31 15.18
CA VAL A 84 -2.45 -7.35 14.31
C VAL A 84 -1.60 -6.92 13.13
N VAL A 85 -2.27 -6.64 12.02
CA VAL A 85 -1.75 -5.89 10.88
C VAL A 85 -2.37 -4.49 10.91
N LEU A 86 -1.59 -3.48 10.59
CA LEU A 86 -2.02 -2.08 10.60
C LEU A 86 -2.28 -1.61 9.16
N SER A 87 -3.38 -0.90 8.96
CA SER A 87 -3.78 -0.35 7.68
C SER A 87 -4.19 1.12 7.84
N PHE A 88 -4.79 1.71 6.83
CA PHE A 88 -5.25 3.10 6.85
C PHE A 88 -6.41 3.33 7.83
N ASN A 89 -6.59 4.60 8.22
CA ASN A 89 -7.68 5.03 9.09
C ASN A 89 -8.84 5.68 8.31
N SER A 90 -10.01 5.73 8.93
CA SER A 90 -11.20 6.40 8.39
C SER A 90 -12.08 6.94 9.52
N CYS A 91 -12.92 7.95 9.27
CA CYS A 91 -13.79 8.53 10.30
C CYS A 91 -14.91 7.59 10.78
N GLY A 92 -15.28 6.59 9.97
CA GLY A 92 -16.36 5.64 10.28
C GLY A 92 -17.79 6.19 10.18
N ALA A 93 -17.99 7.50 10.01
CA ALA A 93 -19.28 8.15 10.13
C ALA A 93 -19.76 8.90 8.87
N CYS A 94 -18.85 9.27 7.94
CA CYS A 94 -19.26 9.97 6.73
C CYS A 94 -20.05 9.07 5.77
N PRO A 95 -20.76 9.65 4.78
CA PRO A 95 -21.56 8.87 3.83
C PRO A 95 -20.78 7.76 3.09
N SER A 96 -19.47 7.96 2.85
CA SER A 96 -18.62 6.94 2.24
C SER A 96 -18.36 5.78 3.21
N CYS A 97 -17.98 6.09 4.45
CA CYS A 97 -17.73 5.08 5.48
C CYS A 97 -19.00 4.28 5.82
N LEU A 98 -20.18 4.91 5.87
CA LEU A 98 -21.46 4.22 6.09
C LEU A 98 -21.82 3.24 4.96
N LYS A 99 -21.25 3.44 3.76
CA LYS A 99 -21.34 2.48 2.64
C LYS A 99 -20.17 1.49 2.60
N ARG A 100 -19.36 1.45 3.66
CA ARG A 100 -18.15 0.62 3.78
C ARG A 100 -17.08 0.91 2.70
N ARG A 101 -17.10 2.11 2.11
CA ARG A 101 -16.07 2.60 1.20
C ARG A 101 -15.01 3.38 1.98
N PHE A 102 -14.35 2.71 2.91
CA PHE A 102 -13.41 3.31 3.86
C PHE A 102 -12.23 4.03 3.20
N PRO A 103 -11.62 3.52 2.10
CA PRO A 103 -10.55 4.24 1.41
C PRO A 103 -10.97 5.64 0.91
N TYR A 104 -12.24 5.82 0.63
CA TYR A 104 -12.81 7.09 0.15
C TYR A 104 -13.50 7.88 1.27
N CYS A 105 -13.02 7.76 2.50
CA CYS A 105 -13.46 8.60 3.62
C CYS A 105 -13.33 10.08 3.27
N PHE A 106 -14.38 10.88 3.53
CA PHE A 106 -14.34 12.32 3.23
C PHE A 106 -13.25 13.06 4.01
N ASP A 107 -12.90 12.53 5.18
CA ASP A 107 -11.86 13.06 6.06
C ASP A 107 -10.57 12.20 5.99
N PHE A 108 -10.31 11.52 4.84
CA PHE A 108 -9.18 10.62 4.72
C PHE A 108 -7.85 11.32 5.05
N GLN A 109 -7.63 12.52 4.52
CA GLN A 109 -6.40 13.27 4.79
C GLN A 109 -6.26 13.64 6.27
N LEU A 110 -7.36 14.06 6.92
CA LEU A 110 -7.36 14.38 8.35
C LEU A 110 -6.97 13.20 9.23
N HIS A 111 -7.36 11.99 8.85
CA HIS A 111 -7.09 10.79 9.64
C HIS A 111 -5.77 10.09 9.31
N ASN A 112 -5.13 10.44 8.16
CA ASN A 112 -3.99 9.69 7.66
C ASN A 112 -2.74 10.55 7.35
N MET A 113 -2.91 11.85 7.05
CA MET A 113 -1.84 12.62 6.42
C MET A 113 -1.40 13.88 7.18
N ILE A 114 -2.00 14.20 8.32
CA ILE A 114 -1.68 15.47 9.03
C ILE A 114 -0.56 15.35 10.07
N GLY A 115 0.02 14.18 10.23
CA GLY A 115 1.12 13.96 11.19
C GLY A 115 0.69 14.01 12.66
N GLY A 116 -0.55 13.65 12.98
CA GLY A 116 -1.08 13.63 14.34
C GLY A 116 -2.54 13.20 14.41
N ARG A 117 -3.12 13.30 15.58
CA ARG A 117 -4.56 13.11 15.77
C ARG A 117 -5.35 14.25 15.14
N PRO A 118 -6.64 14.07 14.84
CA PRO A 118 -7.49 15.12 14.26
C PRO A 118 -7.56 16.42 15.10
N ASP A 119 -7.28 16.34 16.39
CA ASP A 119 -7.20 17.50 17.30
C ASP A 119 -5.84 18.22 17.26
N GLY A 120 -4.89 17.78 16.44
CA GLY A 120 -3.54 18.33 16.29
C GLY A 120 -2.53 17.78 17.29
N THR A 121 -2.92 16.95 18.26
CA THR A 121 -2.00 16.34 19.20
C THR A 121 -1.18 15.22 18.57
N SER A 122 -0.09 14.84 19.20
CA SER A 122 0.75 13.70 18.78
C SER A 122 0.94 12.73 19.94
N ALA A 123 1.19 11.46 19.62
CA ALA A 123 1.58 10.47 20.59
C ALA A 123 3.09 10.48 20.86
N PHE A 124 3.92 11.09 20.01
CA PHE A 124 5.35 11.14 20.19
C PHE A 124 5.84 12.52 20.65
N THR A 125 6.79 12.51 21.58
CA THR A 125 7.62 13.67 21.92
C THR A 125 9.09 13.27 21.99
N ASP A 126 9.99 14.20 21.65
CA ASP A 126 11.43 13.98 21.79
C ASP A 126 11.92 14.25 23.22
N SER A 127 13.22 14.05 23.47
CA SER A 127 13.85 14.23 24.79
C SER A 127 13.74 15.66 25.35
N SER A 128 13.43 16.65 24.52
CA SER A 128 13.17 18.03 24.96
C SER A 128 11.70 18.29 25.30
N GLY A 129 10.80 17.28 25.06
CA GLY A 129 9.36 17.42 25.15
C GLY A 129 8.74 18.07 23.90
N ALA A 130 9.51 18.29 22.83
CA ALA A 130 8.97 18.81 21.59
C ALA A 130 8.16 17.75 20.83
N ARG A 131 7.10 18.20 20.15
CA ARG A 131 6.23 17.34 19.35
C ARG A 131 7.01 16.68 18.20
N VAL A 132 6.84 15.37 18.04
CA VAL A 132 7.19 14.61 16.85
C VAL A 132 5.91 14.05 16.26
N GLY A 133 5.71 14.15 14.96
CA GLY A 133 4.46 13.71 14.32
C GLY A 133 4.24 12.21 14.43
N SER A 134 2.98 11.82 14.59
CA SER A 134 2.49 10.45 14.74
C SER A 134 1.28 10.20 13.86
N HIS A 135 0.67 9.02 13.95
CA HIS A 135 -0.59 8.68 13.28
C HIS A 135 -0.56 8.83 11.75
N TYR A 136 0.62 8.75 11.13
CA TYR A 136 0.70 8.64 9.67
C TYR A 136 -0.03 7.36 9.25
N PHE A 137 -1.07 7.49 8.42
CA PHE A 137 -2.05 6.44 8.13
C PHE A 137 -2.65 5.80 9.39
N GLY A 138 -2.91 6.62 10.42
CA GLY A 138 -3.45 6.18 11.69
C GLY A 138 -2.49 5.35 12.54
N GLN A 139 -1.20 5.23 12.19
CA GLN A 139 -0.27 4.30 12.81
C GLN A 139 1.17 4.83 13.06
N SER A 140 1.92 5.34 12.07
CA SER A 140 3.36 5.68 12.20
C SER A 140 4.22 4.50 12.65
N SER A 141 4.29 3.45 11.85
CA SER A 141 4.87 2.15 12.22
C SER A 141 6.38 2.02 12.09
N PHE A 142 7.12 3.09 11.68
CA PHE A 142 8.59 3.06 11.73
C PHE A 142 9.11 3.33 13.16
N ALA A 143 8.52 2.61 14.12
CA ALA A 143 8.85 2.68 15.53
C ALA A 143 8.65 1.31 16.19
N ALA A 144 9.43 1.01 17.24
CA ALA A 144 9.28 -0.23 18.00
C ALA A 144 7.92 -0.32 18.73
N HIS A 145 7.38 0.84 19.17
CA HIS A 145 6.02 0.95 19.70
C HIS A 145 5.35 2.18 19.11
N THR A 146 4.07 2.06 18.84
CA THR A 146 3.26 3.17 18.32
C THR A 146 1.86 3.15 18.90
N VAL A 147 1.22 4.33 18.96
CA VAL A 147 -0.21 4.48 19.26
C VAL A 147 -0.96 4.52 17.94
N VAL A 148 -1.95 3.64 17.80
CA VAL A 148 -2.68 3.39 16.56
C VAL A 148 -4.18 3.60 16.79
N ALA A 149 -4.86 4.24 15.85
CA ALA A 149 -6.32 4.28 15.86
C ALA A 149 -6.91 2.87 15.76
N GLU A 150 -7.92 2.52 16.59
CA GLU A 150 -8.55 1.19 16.55
C GLU A 150 -8.99 0.78 15.14
N ARG A 151 -9.49 1.72 14.35
CA ARG A 151 -9.95 1.47 12.97
C ARG A 151 -8.83 1.15 11.98
N SER A 152 -7.58 1.39 12.35
CA SER A 152 -6.41 0.99 11.56
C SER A 152 -5.91 -0.41 11.92
N VAL A 153 -6.54 -1.09 12.87
CA VAL A 153 -6.06 -2.36 13.42
C VAL A 153 -6.88 -3.52 12.88
N VAL A 154 -6.20 -4.48 12.27
CA VAL A 154 -6.80 -5.73 11.78
C VAL A 154 -6.23 -6.90 12.54
N LYS A 155 -7.07 -7.57 13.35
CA LYS A 155 -6.68 -8.78 14.05
C LYS A 155 -6.44 -9.92 13.07
N VAL A 156 -5.37 -10.66 13.29
CA VAL A 156 -5.02 -11.86 12.51
C VAL A 156 -4.89 -13.07 13.43
N ASP A 157 -4.80 -14.26 12.83
CA ASP A 157 -4.68 -15.51 13.58
C ASP A 157 -3.39 -15.54 14.42
N ASP A 158 -3.44 -16.16 15.60
CA ASP A 158 -2.31 -16.25 16.52
C ASP A 158 -1.12 -17.02 15.91
N SER A 159 -1.38 -17.94 14.97
CA SER A 159 -0.34 -18.69 14.23
C SER A 159 0.26 -17.90 13.06
N ALA A 160 -0.27 -16.71 12.74
CA ALA A 160 0.18 -15.94 11.58
C ALA A 160 1.65 -15.50 11.73
N PRO A 161 2.45 -15.56 10.62
CA PRO A 161 3.85 -15.12 10.59
C PRO A 161 3.91 -13.58 10.54
N ILE A 162 3.64 -12.95 11.69
CA ILE A 162 3.41 -11.50 11.81
C ILE A 162 4.58 -10.66 11.27
N GLU A 163 5.80 -11.19 11.29
CA GLU A 163 7.03 -10.55 10.81
C GLU A 163 6.97 -10.19 9.31
N ARG A 164 6.10 -10.84 8.56
CA ARG A 164 5.96 -10.67 7.12
C ARG A 164 4.62 -10.11 6.68
N MET A 165 3.75 -9.76 7.63
CA MET A 165 2.37 -9.38 7.31
C MET A 165 2.17 -7.88 7.12
N GLY A 166 3.08 -7.03 7.58
CA GLY A 166 2.98 -5.58 7.47
C GLY A 166 2.59 -5.09 6.07
N PRO A 167 3.23 -5.55 4.98
CA PRO A 167 2.89 -5.13 3.62
C PRO A 167 1.45 -5.38 3.18
N LEU A 168 0.72 -6.29 3.84
CA LEU A 168 -0.72 -6.47 3.61
C LEU A 168 -1.54 -5.23 4.00
N GLY A 169 -1.00 -4.35 4.83
CA GLY A 169 -1.69 -3.14 5.30
C GLY A 169 -1.88 -2.06 4.23
N CYS A 170 -1.10 -2.06 3.14
CA CYS A 170 -1.20 -1.07 2.07
C CYS A 170 -0.88 -1.67 0.69
N GLY A 171 0.41 -1.77 0.31
CA GLY A 171 0.79 -2.04 -1.08
C GLY A 171 0.28 -3.38 -1.60
N ILE A 172 0.35 -4.45 -0.81
CA ILE A 172 -0.09 -5.78 -1.24
C ILE A 172 -1.62 -5.84 -1.37
N GLN A 173 -2.36 -5.29 -0.40
CA GLN A 173 -3.83 -5.23 -0.51
C GLN A 173 -4.28 -4.32 -1.66
N THR A 174 -3.59 -3.21 -1.93
CA THR A 174 -3.94 -2.30 -3.03
C THR A 174 -3.83 -2.99 -4.38
N GLY A 175 -2.72 -3.68 -4.65
CA GLY A 175 -2.55 -4.41 -5.90
C GLY A 175 -3.53 -5.56 -6.06
N ALA A 176 -3.71 -6.37 -5.01
CA ALA A 176 -4.67 -7.46 -5.03
C ALA A 176 -6.12 -6.97 -5.14
N GLY A 177 -6.47 -5.92 -4.40
CA GLY A 177 -7.81 -5.34 -4.38
C GLY A 177 -8.18 -4.65 -5.69
N ALA A 178 -7.23 -4.01 -6.37
CA ALA A 178 -7.47 -3.47 -7.70
C ALA A 178 -8.00 -4.54 -8.67
N ILE A 179 -7.48 -5.75 -8.58
CA ILE A 179 -7.88 -6.87 -9.42
C ILE A 179 -9.17 -7.54 -8.92
N LEU A 180 -9.24 -7.85 -7.61
CA LEU A 180 -10.30 -8.69 -7.04
C LEU A 180 -11.56 -7.91 -6.63
N ASN A 181 -11.42 -6.61 -6.30
CA ASN A 181 -12.51 -5.78 -5.82
C ASN A 181 -12.91 -4.72 -6.87
N THR A 182 -11.96 -3.87 -7.31
CA THR A 182 -12.25 -2.73 -8.21
C THR A 182 -12.59 -3.19 -9.61
N LEU A 183 -11.67 -3.92 -10.25
CA LEU A 183 -11.87 -4.45 -11.61
C LEU A 183 -12.72 -5.71 -11.62
N ALA A 184 -12.78 -6.43 -10.49
CA ALA A 184 -13.50 -7.69 -10.37
C ALA A 184 -13.21 -8.63 -11.55
N VAL A 185 -11.91 -8.82 -11.84
CA VAL A 185 -11.42 -9.52 -13.03
C VAL A 185 -12.07 -10.91 -13.14
N GLU A 186 -12.71 -11.17 -14.26
CA GLU A 186 -13.43 -12.42 -14.51
C GLU A 186 -12.47 -13.53 -14.97
N SER A 187 -12.82 -14.78 -14.65
CA SER A 187 -12.07 -15.95 -15.11
C SER A 187 -12.07 -16.03 -16.65
N GLY A 188 -10.90 -16.29 -17.22
CA GLY A 188 -10.68 -16.36 -18.66
C GLY A 188 -10.45 -15.02 -19.35
N SER A 189 -10.67 -13.88 -18.68
CA SER A 189 -10.45 -12.55 -19.26
C SER A 189 -8.97 -12.19 -19.39
N SER A 190 -8.69 -11.06 -20.03
CA SER A 190 -7.38 -10.49 -20.21
C SER A 190 -7.15 -9.26 -19.33
N VAL A 191 -5.98 -9.16 -18.69
CA VAL A 191 -5.60 -8.02 -17.86
C VAL A 191 -4.17 -7.59 -18.13
N VAL A 192 -3.98 -6.27 -18.28
CA VAL A 192 -2.67 -5.62 -18.38
C VAL A 192 -2.32 -4.96 -17.07
N ILE A 193 -1.09 -5.16 -16.58
CA ILE A 193 -0.58 -4.57 -15.35
C ILE A 193 0.69 -3.79 -15.69
N THR A 194 0.64 -2.46 -15.59
CA THR A 194 1.78 -1.58 -15.83
C THR A 194 2.50 -1.25 -14.53
N GLY A 195 3.80 -1.57 -14.50
CA GLY A 195 4.65 -1.57 -13.32
C GLY A 195 4.65 -2.93 -12.60
N ALA A 196 5.81 -3.57 -12.50
CA ALA A 196 6.02 -4.82 -11.80
C ALA A 196 6.80 -4.64 -10.48
N GLY A 197 6.46 -3.59 -9.73
CA GLY A 197 6.86 -3.43 -8.32
C GLY A 197 5.97 -4.26 -7.39
N ALA A 198 6.04 -4.01 -6.08
CA ALA A 198 5.25 -4.75 -5.08
C ALA A 198 3.73 -4.72 -5.39
N LEU A 199 3.20 -3.56 -5.76
CA LEU A 199 1.80 -3.37 -6.15
C LEU A 199 1.45 -4.20 -7.38
N GLY A 200 2.25 -4.09 -8.46
CA GLY A 200 1.98 -4.78 -9.71
C GLY A 200 2.16 -6.30 -9.61
N LEU A 201 3.18 -6.77 -8.89
CA LEU A 201 3.38 -8.21 -8.65
C LEU A 201 2.26 -8.80 -7.80
N SER A 202 1.75 -8.04 -6.81
CA SER A 202 0.54 -8.40 -6.06
C SER A 202 -0.67 -8.51 -6.99
N ALA A 203 -0.83 -7.58 -7.92
CA ALA A 203 -1.90 -7.63 -8.93
C ALA A 203 -1.75 -8.83 -9.89
N VAL A 204 -0.53 -9.19 -10.31
CA VAL A 204 -0.27 -10.40 -11.11
C VAL A 204 -0.70 -11.66 -10.36
N MET A 205 -0.30 -11.80 -9.09
CA MET A 205 -0.73 -12.92 -8.24
C MET A 205 -2.25 -12.97 -8.10
N ALA A 206 -2.88 -11.82 -7.88
CA ALA A 206 -4.34 -11.71 -7.74
C ALA A 206 -5.08 -12.04 -9.04
N ALA A 207 -4.55 -11.63 -10.20
CA ALA A 207 -5.11 -11.98 -11.51
C ALA A 207 -5.06 -13.49 -11.77
N LYS A 208 -3.97 -14.15 -11.35
CA LYS A 208 -3.88 -15.61 -11.37
C LYS A 208 -4.93 -16.26 -10.44
N VAL A 209 -5.12 -15.72 -9.23
CA VAL A 209 -6.16 -16.19 -8.29
C VAL A 209 -7.56 -15.99 -8.86
N ALA A 210 -7.82 -14.89 -9.57
CA ALA A 210 -9.09 -14.62 -10.27
C ALA A 210 -9.32 -15.56 -11.45
N GLY A 211 -8.27 -16.25 -11.95
CA GLY A 211 -8.37 -17.14 -13.08
C GLY A 211 -8.32 -16.41 -14.43
N ALA A 212 -7.70 -15.22 -14.50
CA ALA A 212 -7.50 -14.52 -15.76
C ALA A 212 -6.77 -15.42 -16.78
N GLY A 213 -7.25 -15.43 -18.01
CA GLY A 213 -6.69 -16.26 -19.10
C GLY A 213 -5.42 -15.67 -19.70
N THR A 214 -5.35 -14.34 -19.76
CA THR A 214 -4.18 -13.60 -20.28
C THR A 214 -3.79 -12.53 -19.25
N ILE A 215 -2.58 -12.65 -18.71
CA ILE A 215 -2.01 -11.71 -17.74
C ILE A 215 -0.75 -11.11 -18.35
N ILE A 216 -0.79 -9.82 -18.66
CA ILE A 216 0.31 -9.10 -19.33
C ILE A 216 0.95 -8.16 -18.31
N ALA A 217 2.21 -8.38 -17.96
CA ALA A 217 2.99 -7.49 -17.12
C ALA A 217 3.89 -6.59 -17.97
N VAL A 218 3.89 -5.30 -17.67
CA VAL A 218 4.70 -4.29 -18.35
C VAL A 218 5.67 -3.64 -17.36
N ASP A 219 6.97 -3.73 -17.61
CA ASP A 219 8.00 -3.03 -16.83
C ASP A 219 9.23 -2.75 -17.69
N ARG A 220 10.08 -1.81 -17.27
CA ARG A 220 11.36 -1.51 -17.92
C ARG A 220 12.50 -2.42 -17.43
N HIS A 221 12.35 -3.07 -16.28
CA HIS A 221 13.36 -3.90 -15.64
C HIS A 221 13.08 -5.37 -15.91
N GLN A 222 14.00 -6.05 -16.62
CA GLN A 222 13.85 -7.47 -16.95
C GLN A 222 13.70 -8.35 -15.71
N SER A 223 14.46 -8.06 -14.63
CA SER A 223 14.37 -8.81 -13.37
C SER A 223 12.98 -8.79 -12.75
N ARG A 224 12.23 -7.70 -12.91
CA ARG A 224 10.83 -7.59 -12.44
C ARG A 224 9.86 -8.33 -13.36
N LEU A 225 10.13 -8.34 -14.65
CA LEU A 225 9.36 -9.11 -15.62
C LEU A 225 9.54 -10.62 -15.40
N ASP A 226 10.74 -11.06 -15.04
CA ASP A 226 11.02 -12.46 -14.69
C ASP A 226 10.24 -12.88 -13.42
N LEU A 227 10.15 -12.00 -12.42
CA LEU A 227 9.30 -12.21 -11.25
C LEU A 227 7.82 -12.24 -11.62
N ALA A 228 7.35 -11.34 -12.48
CA ALA A 228 5.97 -11.34 -12.94
C ALA A 228 5.61 -12.66 -13.64
N GLN A 229 6.49 -13.18 -14.48
CA GLN A 229 6.32 -14.48 -15.12
C GLN A 229 6.28 -15.62 -14.10
N LYS A 230 7.19 -15.61 -13.11
CA LYS A 230 7.19 -16.58 -12.01
C LYS A 230 5.85 -16.62 -11.28
N TYR A 231 5.24 -15.45 -11.04
CA TYR A 231 4.01 -15.33 -10.25
C TYR A 231 2.73 -15.46 -11.08
N GLY A 232 2.82 -15.57 -12.39
CA GLY A 232 1.66 -15.92 -13.21
C GLY A 232 1.38 -15.05 -14.41
N ALA A 233 2.23 -14.07 -14.74
CA ALA A 233 2.11 -13.37 -16.01
C ALA A 233 2.31 -14.33 -17.17
N THR A 234 1.38 -14.32 -18.13
CA THR A 234 1.45 -15.13 -19.36
C THR A 234 2.31 -14.45 -20.41
N HIS A 235 2.39 -13.12 -20.36
CA HIS A 235 3.19 -12.29 -21.24
C HIS A 235 3.91 -11.21 -20.44
N THR A 236 5.10 -10.85 -20.87
CA THR A 236 5.89 -9.76 -20.29
C THR A 236 6.32 -8.81 -21.41
N LEU A 237 6.14 -7.51 -21.20
CA LEU A 237 6.40 -6.49 -22.20
C LEU A 237 7.32 -5.39 -21.64
N SER A 238 8.22 -4.92 -22.49
CA SER A 238 9.03 -3.72 -22.28
C SER A 238 9.15 -2.99 -23.62
N GLY A 239 9.19 -1.67 -23.60
CA GLY A 239 9.32 -0.88 -24.82
C GLY A 239 8.67 0.49 -24.72
N SER A 240 8.54 1.16 -25.86
CA SER A 240 7.84 2.43 -25.99
C SER A 240 6.32 2.24 -25.83
N PRO A 241 5.56 3.28 -25.47
CA PRO A 241 4.10 3.21 -25.34
C PRO A 241 3.40 2.65 -26.59
N ALA A 242 3.89 2.99 -27.81
CA ALA A 242 3.31 2.49 -29.06
C ALA A 242 3.56 0.99 -29.27
N GLU A 243 4.78 0.52 -28.97
CA GLU A 243 5.12 -0.92 -29.03
C GLU A 243 4.30 -1.71 -28.00
N ILE A 244 4.14 -1.19 -26.78
CA ILE A 244 3.31 -1.81 -25.73
C ILE A 244 1.86 -1.93 -26.19
N THR A 245 1.26 -0.85 -26.74
CA THR A 245 -0.11 -0.89 -27.28
C THR A 245 -0.27 -1.96 -28.37
N ALA A 246 0.68 -2.04 -29.31
CA ALA A 246 0.65 -3.02 -30.39
C ALA A 246 0.76 -4.45 -29.84
N ALA A 247 1.69 -4.71 -28.93
CA ALA A 247 1.91 -6.03 -28.34
C ALA A 247 0.72 -6.51 -27.49
N ILE A 248 0.07 -5.60 -26.75
CA ILE A 248 -1.16 -5.93 -26.00
C ILE A 248 -2.26 -6.39 -26.96
N ARG A 249 -2.47 -5.66 -28.06
CA ARG A 249 -3.47 -6.01 -29.05
C ARG A 249 -3.16 -7.32 -29.78
N GLU A 250 -1.89 -7.59 -30.06
CA GLU A 250 -1.45 -8.86 -30.63
C GLU A 250 -1.75 -10.04 -29.68
N ALA A 251 -1.43 -9.88 -28.38
CA ALA A 251 -1.62 -10.92 -27.39
C ALA A 251 -3.11 -11.19 -27.06
N THR A 252 -3.99 -10.19 -27.23
CA THR A 252 -5.41 -10.24 -26.81
C THR A 252 -6.38 -10.29 -28.00
N GLY A 253 -5.92 -10.07 -29.22
CA GLY A 253 -6.73 -10.03 -30.45
C GLY A 253 -7.52 -8.73 -30.61
N HIS A 254 -8.44 -8.43 -29.72
CA HIS A 254 -9.34 -7.26 -29.79
C HIS A 254 -9.02 -6.14 -28.79
N GLY A 255 -7.99 -6.31 -27.98
CA GLY A 255 -7.63 -5.46 -26.85
C GLY A 255 -7.90 -6.15 -25.51
N SER A 256 -7.36 -5.60 -24.43
CA SER A 256 -7.52 -6.17 -23.10
C SER A 256 -8.87 -5.79 -22.48
N ASP A 257 -9.45 -6.71 -21.69
CA ASP A 257 -10.69 -6.44 -20.96
C ASP A 257 -10.44 -5.50 -19.78
N TYR A 258 -9.29 -5.67 -19.13
CA TYR A 258 -8.88 -4.87 -17.97
C TYR A 258 -7.45 -4.36 -18.12
N ALA A 259 -7.19 -3.23 -17.47
CA ALA A 259 -5.84 -2.72 -17.24
C ALA A 259 -5.72 -2.16 -15.81
N PHE A 260 -4.54 -2.27 -15.23
CA PHE A 260 -4.21 -1.70 -13.94
C PHE A 260 -2.87 -0.97 -14.00
N ASP A 261 -2.87 0.32 -13.69
CA ASP A 261 -1.65 1.12 -13.65
C ASP A 261 -1.15 1.35 -12.23
N THR A 262 0.13 1.03 -12.02
CA THR A 262 0.87 1.28 -10.78
C THR A 262 1.98 2.31 -10.95
N THR A 263 2.15 2.87 -12.14
CA THR A 263 3.29 3.72 -12.48
C THR A 263 3.01 5.22 -12.36
N GLY A 264 1.74 5.62 -12.53
CA GLY A 264 1.38 7.02 -12.68
C GLY A 264 1.95 7.72 -13.92
N ASN A 265 2.53 6.95 -14.86
CA ASN A 265 3.09 7.49 -16.09
C ASN A 265 1.97 7.69 -17.13
N ALA A 266 1.62 8.94 -17.40
CA ALA A 266 0.53 9.28 -18.32
C ALA A 266 0.65 8.63 -19.72
N ALA A 267 1.87 8.44 -20.23
CA ALA A 267 2.07 7.81 -21.53
C ALA A 267 1.80 6.29 -21.49
N LEU A 268 2.15 5.60 -20.39
CA LEU A 268 1.84 4.18 -20.19
C LEU A 268 0.35 3.98 -19.90
N VAL A 269 -0.25 4.83 -19.06
CA VAL A 269 -1.71 4.83 -18.84
C VAL A 269 -2.45 5.00 -20.15
N ARG A 270 -2.03 5.96 -20.99
CA ARG A 270 -2.62 6.17 -22.32
C ARG A 270 -2.44 4.95 -23.21
N ALA A 271 -1.26 4.35 -23.26
CA ALA A 271 -0.98 3.16 -24.06
C ALA A 271 -1.88 1.97 -23.66
N SER A 272 -2.02 1.74 -22.36
CA SER A 272 -2.89 0.69 -21.80
C SER A 272 -4.37 0.97 -22.10
N HIS A 273 -4.82 2.23 -21.94
CA HIS A 273 -6.18 2.64 -22.26
C HIS A 273 -6.49 2.45 -23.76
N ASP A 274 -5.58 2.86 -24.65
CA ASP A 274 -5.75 2.71 -26.11
C ASP A 274 -5.77 1.23 -26.53
N ALA A 275 -5.10 0.37 -25.76
CA ALA A 275 -5.10 -1.08 -25.97
C ALA A 275 -6.31 -1.81 -25.36
N LEU A 276 -7.20 -1.12 -24.61
CA LEU A 276 -8.42 -1.74 -24.10
C LEU A 276 -9.36 -2.18 -25.22
N ASN A 277 -10.07 -3.26 -24.96
CA ASN A 277 -11.23 -3.69 -25.72
C ASN A 277 -12.38 -2.65 -25.61
N VAL A 278 -13.42 -2.77 -26.44
CA VAL A 278 -14.69 -2.07 -26.21
C VAL A 278 -15.24 -2.48 -24.83
N THR A 279 -15.79 -1.53 -24.07
CA THR A 279 -16.24 -1.71 -22.68
C THR A 279 -15.13 -2.07 -21.67
N GLY A 280 -13.86 -2.12 -22.07
CA GLY A 280 -12.75 -2.41 -21.17
C GLY A 280 -12.57 -1.34 -20.10
N THR A 281 -12.03 -1.73 -18.95
CA THR A 281 -11.82 -0.85 -17.79
C THR A 281 -10.35 -0.76 -17.40
N ILE A 282 -9.85 0.46 -17.19
CA ILE A 282 -8.54 0.71 -16.59
C ILE A 282 -8.69 1.29 -15.19
N ALA A 283 -7.98 0.71 -14.22
CA ALA A 283 -7.87 1.21 -12.85
C ALA A 283 -6.50 1.87 -12.62
N LEU A 284 -6.46 2.99 -11.91
CA LEU A 284 -5.27 3.80 -11.67
C LEU A 284 -4.96 3.87 -10.18
N ALA A 285 -3.80 3.38 -9.75
CA ALA A 285 -3.29 3.52 -8.38
C ALA A 285 -1.92 4.21 -8.33
N GLY A 286 -1.17 4.26 -9.44
CA GLY A 286 0.11 4.95 -9.51
C GLY A 286 -0.08 6.46 -9.29
N VAL A 287 0.74 7.03 -8.39
CA VAL A 287 0.77 8.49 -8.20
C VAL A 287 1.55 9.12 -9.35
N GLY A 288 0.91 9.97 -10.12
CA GLY A 288 1.49 10.70 -11.25
C GLY A 288 1.20 12.18 -11.16
N PHE A 289 2.00 12.98 -11.86
CA PHE A 289 1.84 14.42 -11.97
C PHE A 289 1.57 14.82 -13.43
N GLY A 290 0.76 15.86 -13.63
CA GLY A 290 0.39 16.37 -14.94
C GLY A 290 -0.93 15.83 -15.46
N ASP A 291 -1.21 16.06 -16.74
CA ASP A 291 -2.48 15.77 -17.37
C ASP A 291 -2.47 14.41 -18.08
N LEU A 292 -3.55 13.67 -17.94
CA LEU A 292 -3.86 12.50 -18.72
C LEU A 292 -4.80 12.88 -19.87
N MET A 293 -4.29 12.90 -21.09
CA MET A 293 -5.10 13.18 -22.27
C MET A 293 -5.66 11.89 -22.86
N ILE A 294 -6.97 11.78 -22.93
CA ILE A 294 -7.71 10.66 -23.51
C ILE A 294 -8.51 11.16 -24.72
N ASP A 295 -8.50 10.42 -25.81
CA ASP A 295 -9.30 10.72 -26.98
C ASP A 295 -10.79 10.55 -26.68
N PHE A 296 -11.58 11.56 -27.02
CA PHE A 296 -13.02 11.56 -26.75
C PHE A 296 -13.73 10.37 -27.43
N LEU A 297 -13.36 10.05 -28.69
CA LEU A 297 -13.95 8.94 -29.43
C LEU A 297 -13.64 7.59 -28.80
N SER A 298 -12.47 7.45 -28.13
CA SER A 298 -12.12 6.20 -27.47
C SER A 298 -13.03 5.92 -26.25
N MET A 299 -13.53 6.96 -25.59
CA MET A 299 -14.47 6.82 -24.44
C MET A 299 -15.88 6.44 -24.88
N ILE A 300 -16.30 6.83 -26.09
CA ILE A 300 -17.64 6.49 -26.62
C ILE A 300 -17.79 4.96 -26.82
N SER A 301 -16.70 4.20 -26.93
CA SER A 301 -16.74 2.74 -27.01
C SER A 301 -17.09 2.04 -25.67
N GLY A 302 -17.53 2.79 -24.66
CA GLY A 302 -17.91 2.25 -23.35
C GLY A 302 -16.74 1.96 -22.42
N ARG A 303 -15.53 2.42 -22.75
CA ARG A 303 -14.35 2.25 -21.89
C ARG A 303 -14.52 3.06 -20.60
N THR A 304 -13.97 2.52 -19.52
CA THR A 304 -14.02 3.14 -18.19
C THR A 304 -12.62 3.41 -17.66
N ILE A 305 -12.44 4.57 -17.03
CA ILE A 305 -11.25 4.90 -16.24
C ILE A 305 -11.70 5.12 -14.82
N THR A 306 -11.09 4.44 -13.85
CA THR A 306 -11.40 4.59 -12.43
C THR A 306 -10.13 4.72 -11.60
N GLY A 307 -10.19 5.50 -10.51
CA GLY A 307 -9.13 5.52 -9.49
C GLY A 307 -9.29 4.35 -8.52
N VAL A 308 -8.19 3.95 -7.92
CA VAL A 308 -8.15 2.91 -6.86
C VAL A 308 -7.34 3.44 -5.69
N MET A 309 -7.92 3.42 -4.50
CA MET A 309 -7.25 3.71 -3.25
C MET A 309 -7.36 2.49 -2.33
N GLU A 310 -6.23 2.04 -1.76
CA GLU A 310 -6.16 0.89 -0.85
C GLU A 310 -6.88 -0.38 -1.38
N GLY A 311 -6.94 -0.52 -2.72
CA GLY A 311 -7.56 -1.67 -3.39
C GLY A 311 -9.08 -1.78 -3.22
N ASP A 312 -9.79 -0.68 -2.92
CA ASP A 312 -11.22 -0.70 -2.57
C ASP A 312 -11.51 -1.71 -1.45
N SER A 313 -10.54 -1.90 -0.56
CA SER A 313 -10.60 -2.96 0.43
C SER A 313 -11.37 -2.55 1.68
N ILE A 314 -11.90 -3.57 2.34
CA ILE A 314 -12.32 -3.54 3.73
C ILE A 314 -11.24 -4.33 4.48
N PRO A 315 -10.28 -3.66 5.14
CA PRO A 315 -9.08 -4.31 5.66
C PRO A 315 -9.38 -5.51 6.56
N GLU A 316 -10.40 -5.42 7.43
CA GLU A 316 -10.80 -6.47 8.37
C GLU A 316 -11.23 -7.78 7.68
N GLU A 317 -11.69 -7.69 6.44
CA GLU A 317 -12.12 -8.84 5.63
C GLU A 317 -11.03 -9.27 4.65
N PHE A 318 -10.36 -8.29 4.06
CA PHE A 318 -9.48 -8.54 2.93
C PHE A 318 -8.07 -9.00 3.35
N ILE A 319 -7.50 -8.43 4.42
CA ILE A 319 -6.19 -8.85 4.93
C ILE A 319 -6.18 -10.31 5.37
N PRO A 320 -7.16 -10.80 6.19
CA PRO A 320 -7.25 -12.23 6.51
C PRO A 320 -7.43 -13.13 5.28
N ARG A 321 -8.19 -12.69 4.27
CA ARG A 321 -8.36 -13.43 3.00
C ARG A 321 -7.03 -13.57 2.25
N LEU A 322 -6.25 -12.51 2.14
CA LEU A 322 -4.94 -12.54 1.50
C LEU A 322 -3.94 -13.41 2.27
N ALA A 323 -3.98 -13.35 3.60
CA ALA A 323 -3.16 -14.22 4.46
C ALA A 323 -3.48 -15.70 4.25
N ALA A 324 -4.76 -16.06 4.15
CA ALA A 324 -5.20 -17.42 3.85
C ALA A 324 -4.74 -17.88 2.45
N LEU A 325 -4.87 -17.04 1.43
CA LEU A 325 -4.38 -17.33 0.09
C LEU A 325 -2.84 -17.52 0.06
N ASN A 326 -2.11 -16.77 0.88
CA ASN A 326 -0.68 -16.95 1.05
C ASN A 326 -0.35 -18.30 1.71
N ALA A 327 -1.06 -18.66 2.77
CA ALA A 327 -0.87 -19.95 3.46
C ALA A 327 -1.16 -21.14 2.53
N ASP A 328 -2.13 -21.00 1.63
CA ASP A 328 -2.45 -21.98 0.57
C ASP A 328 -1.43 -22.00 -0.58
N GLY A 329 -0.41 -21.15 -0.58
CA GLY A 329 0.57 -21.01 -1.67
C GLY A 329 0.03 -20.38 -2.97
N LYS A 330 -1.20 -19.85 -2.94
CA LYS A 330 -1.85 -19.24 -4.11
C LYS A 330 -1.47 -17.77 -4.32
N PHE A 331 -0.99 -17.10 -3.27
CA PHE A 331 -0.63 -15.69 -3.25
C PHE A 331 0.66 -15.46 -2.45
N PRO A 332 1.83 -15.88 -2.99
CA PRO A 332 3.10 -15.92 -2.25
C PRO A 332 3.77 -14.53 -2.12
N TYR A 333 3.05 -13.52 -1.64
CA TYR A 333 3.55 -12.15 -1.50
C TYR A 333 4.78 -12.06 -0.58
N HIS A 334 4.92 -12.96 0.38
CA HIS A 334 6.05 -13.01 1.30
C HIS A 334 7.40 -13.22 0.61
N GLU A 335 7.40 -13.79 -0.61
CA GLU A 335 8.62 -13.94 -1.42
C GLU A 335 9.13 -12.61 -2.00
N LEU A 336 8.34 -11.54 -1.95
CA LEU A 336 8.75 -10.19 -2.38
C LEU A 336 9.55 -9.45 -1.30
N ILE A 337 9.55 -9.94 -0.06
CA ILE A 337 10.06 -9.25 1.12
C ILE A 337 11.58 -9.42 1.22
N THR A 338 12.25 -8.31 1.53
CA THR A 338 13.64 -8.27 1.98
C THR A 338 13.69 -7.51 3.30
N GLU A 339 14.18 -8.18 4.34
CA GLU A 339 14.21 -7.65 5.71
C GLU A 339 15.45 -6.77 5.93
N PHE A 340 15.25 -5.65 6.64
CA PHE A 340 16.29 -4.75 7.10
C PHE A 340 16.05 -4.42 8.57
N PRO A 341 17.06 -4.35 9.43
CA PRO A 341 16.89 -3.81 10.78
C PRO A 341 16.52 -2.31 10.71
N LEU A 342 15.78 -1.80 11.69
CA LEU A 342 15.30 -0.41 11.71
C LEU A 342 16.43 0.62 11.57
N ASP A 343 17.60 0.37 12.15
CA ASP A 343 18.77 1.26 12.07
C ASP A 343 19.38 1.35 10.67
N ARG A 344 18.99 0.46 9.76
CA ARG A 344 19.37 0.47 8.34
C ARG A 344 18.24 0.98 7.43
N ILE A 345 17.31 1.77 7.95
CA ILE A 345 16.15 2.29 7.20
C ILE A 345 16.57 3.07 5.94
N ASN A 346 17.65 3.85 5.99
CA ASN A 346 18.13 4.60 4.83
C ASN A 346 18.71 3.69 3.72
N GLU A 347 19.26 2.54 4.08
CA GLU A 347 19.69 1.53 3.10
C GLU A 347 18.47 0.83 2.47
N ALA A 348 17.45 0.52 3.27
CA ALA A 348 16.19 -0.03 2.79
C ALA A 348 15.50 0.92 1.79
N GLU A 349 15.53 2.23 2.08
CA GLU A 349 15.05 3.28 1.19
C GLU A 349 15.82 3.30 -0.14
N ALA A 350 17.15 3.33 -0.09
CA ALA A 350 18.00 3.34 -1.27
C ALA A 350 17.75 2.11 -2.16
N ALA A 351 17.65 0.91 -1.55
CA ALA A 351 17.37 -0.33 -2.25
C ALA A 351 15.96 -0.37 -2.87
N SER A 352 14.98 0.30 -2.25
CA SER A 352 13.65 0.49 -2.83
C SER A 352 13.68 1.43 -4.04
N ALA A 353 14.42 2.53 -3.92
CA ALA A 353 14.51 3.57 -4.95
C ALA A 353 15.26 3.10 -6.20
N ASP A 354 16.37 2.36 -6.04
CA ASP A 354 17.14 1.82 -7.17
C ASP A 354 16.53 0.55 -7.79
N GLY A 355 15.51 0.00 -7.12
CA GLY A 355 14.75 -1.16 -7.59
C GLY A 355 15.43 -2.51 -7.38
N SER A 356 16.53 -2.57 -6.61
CA SER A 356 17.21 -3.82 -6.25
C SER A 356 16.39 -4.68 -5.29
N VAL A 357 15.47 -4.06 -4.54
CA VAL A 357 14.53 -4.72 -3.63
C VAL A 357 13.09 -4.38 -4.02
N ILE A 358 12.22 -5.38 -4.02
CA ILE A 358 10.80 -5.19 -4.36
C ILE A 358 10.01 -4.64 -3.18
N LYS A 359 10.13 -5.26 -2.00
CA LYS A 359 9.41 -4.85 -0.78
C LYS A 359 10.35 -4.90 0.42
N PRO A 360 10.98 -3.78 0.76
CA PRO A 360 11.72 -3.69 2.02
C PRO A 360 10.78 -3.78 3.21
N VAL A 361 11.19 -4.51 4.24
CA VAL A 361 10.48 -4.61 5.52
C VAL A 361 11.47 -4.34 6.64
N LEU A 362 11.18 -3.34 7.45
CA LEU A 362 11.97 -2.97 8.62
C LEU A 362 11.59 -3.88 9.80
N VAL A 363 12.58 -4.56 10.38
CA VAL A 363 12.43 -5.37 11.60
C VAL A 363 12.78 -4.50 12.79
N MET A 364 11.87 -4.43 13.77
CA MET A 364 12.03 -3.56 14.93
C MET A 364 12.97 -4.17 15.98
N PRO A 365 13.76 -3.34 16.68
CA PRO A 365 14.56 -3.80 17.83
C PRO A 365 13.61 -4.16 18.99
N HIS A 366 13.91 -5.26 19.69
CA HIS A 366 13.18 -5.76 20.87
C HIS A 366 14.13 -6.04 22.02
#